data_fcce331542f1aaf8b774f32b66ec2b69
#
_entry.id   fcce331542f1aaf8b774f32b66ec2b69
#
_cell.length_a   1.000
_cell.length_b   1.000
_cell.length_c   1.000
_cell.angle_alpha   90.00
_cell.angle_beta   90.00
_cell.angle_gamma   90.00
#
_symmetry.space_group_name_H-M   'P 1'
#
loop_
_entity.id
_entity.type
_entity.pdbx_description
1 polymer ?
#
loop_
_entity_poly.entity_id
_entity_poly.type
_entity_poly.pdbx_seq_one_letter_code
_entity_poly.pdbx_strand_id
1 'polypeptide(L)'
;MDFRFTQEQEEWRSEVRTSIESLMTDELRDEMEGRPDLGPGPEQKRFMREIGKKGLLGISWPSEYGGLGRSLMDQYIFSEEIGRAGSPYTNSTAVTMVGPTIMRAGTEDQKGEWLPKMLNGDVECALGYTEPDAGTDLAGLGTKAVEDGDDFVINGQKIYTSAAHFSSHIWLLARTDADAPKHRGLSVFLVPTDSAGLTINPLWRMDDGRTNQVFFDNVRIPRKNLIGERDRGWYHVAMALDFERVSLGARFASLAARLEKLVDYANNTDMDGKPLSQDPHFRGRFVELGMKLDVVRLFSYRTAWMIDKGEVPNYESSAVKIIATDLIQEVADFGVEVLGIYGQLTRNSPLAPLNGEMERAYRGGIFLRFGGGANEVQRDIIARRGLGLPRL
;
A
#
# COMPACT_ATOMS: atom_id res chain seq x y z
N MET A 1 -19.10 -8.43 20.46
CA MET A 1 -18.65 -7.45 19.44
C MET A 1 -19.74 -7.39 18.39
N ASP A 2 -20.26 -6.21 18.09
CA ASP A 2 -21.19 -6.00 16.95
C ASP A 2 -20.37 -5.54 15.76
N PHE A 3 -20.46 -6.25 14.63
CA PHE A 3 -19.73 -5.95 13.40
C PHE A 3 -20.56 -5.15 12.40
N ARG A 4 -21.78 -4.75 12.77
CA ARG A 4 -22.60 -3.86 11.95
C ARG A 4 -22.09 -2.43 12.06
N PHE A 5 -22.14 -1.73 10.98
CA PHE A 5 -21.87 -0.29 10.99
C PHE A 5 -23.00 0.46 11.70
N THR A 6 -22.64 1.57 12.32
CA THR A 6 -23.64 2.52 12.84
C THR A 6 -24.33 3.23 11.67
N GLN A 7 -25.48 3.87 11.93
CA GLN A 7 -26.16 4.66 10.91
C GLN A 7 -25.23 5.76 10.34
N GLU A 8 -24.47 6.43 11.18
CA GLU A 8 -23.49 7.45 10.75
C GLU A 8 -22.42 6.88 9.81
N GLN A 9 -21.92 5.67 10.09
CA GLN A 9 -20.95 4.98 9.25
C GLN A 9 -21.54 4.54 7.92
N GLU A 10 -22.81 4.13 7.86
CA GLU A 10 -23.48 3.80 6.60
C GLU A 10 -23.76 5.06 5.76
N GLU A 11 -24.12 6.17 6.39
CA GLU A 11 -24.27 7.47 5.73
C GLU A 11 -22.92 7.92 5.15
N TRP A 12 -21.84 7.83 5.94
CA TRP A 12 -20.49 8.11 5.48
C TRP A 12 -20.07 7.22 4.30
N ARG A 13 -20.36 5.93 4.36
CA ARG A 13 -20.11 5.00 3.24
C ARG A 13 -20.81 5.45 1.97
N SER A 14 -22.07 5.83 2.06
CA SER A 14 -22.86 6.30 0.92
C SER A 14 -22.29 7.60 0.33
N GLU A 15 -21.91 8.55 1.18
CA GLU A 15 -21.28 9.82 0.77
C GLU A 15 -19.94 9.56 0.03
N VAL A 16 -19.09 8.73 0.60
CA VAL A 16 -17.80 8.34 0.01
C VAL A 16 -18.00 7.65 -1.32
N ARG A 17 -18.89 6.68 -1.41
CA ARG A 17 -19.22 5.96 -2.65
C ARG A 17 -19.65 6.91 -3.74
N THR A 18 -20.62 7.76 -3.47
CA THR A 18 -21.12 8.77 -4.43
C THR A 18 -20.00 9.69 -4.89
N SER A 19 -19.14 10.11 -3.96
CA SER A 19 -17.99 10.97 -4.28
C SER A 19 -17.00 10.28 -5.22
N ILE A 20 -16.66 9.02 -4.96
CA ILE A 20 -15.74 8.24 -5.80
C ILE A 20 -16.35 7.98 -7.17
N GLU A 21 -17.60 7.49 -7.23
CA GLU A 21 -18.30 7.20 -8.48
C GLU A 21 -18.37 8.43 -9.40
N SER A 22 -18.59 9.61 -8.85
CA SER A 22 -18.63 10.85 -9.61
C SER A 22 -17.28 11.25 -10.25
N LEU A 23 -16.18 10.68 -9.75
CA LEU A 23 -14.81 10.95 -10.23
C LEU A 23 -14.29 9.86 -11.16
N MET A 24 -14.93 8.67 -11.20
CA MET A 24 -14.55 7.53 -12.03
C MET A 24 -15.11 7.67 -13.45
N THR A 25 -14.55 8.62 -14.24
CA THR A 25 -14.96 8.87 -15.63
C THR A 25 -14.43 7.81 -16.60
N ASP A 26 -14.97 7.74 -17.81
CA ASP A 26 -14.52 6.79 -18.84
C ASP A 26 -13.07 7.10 -19.25
N GLU A 27 -12.70 8.39 -19.38
CA GLU A 27 -11.34 8.82 -19.71
C GLU A 27 -10.33 8.37 -18.63
N LEU A 28 -10.73 8.39 -17.35
CA LEU A 28 -9.90 7.88 -16.27
C LEU A 28 -9.72 6.36 -16.38
N ARG A 29 -10.80 5.63 -16.68
CA ARG A 29 -10.74 4.18 -16.87
C ARG A 29 -9.83 3.79 -18.03
N ASP A 30 -9.97 4.46 -19.16
CA ASP A 30 -9.14 4.27 -20.36
C ASP A 30 -7.66 4.54 -20.06
N GLU A 31 -7.37 5.64 -19.31
CA GLU A 31 -5.99 5.94 -18.91
C GLU A 31 -5.39 4.85 -18.01
N MET A 32 -6.18 4.33 -17.06
CA MET A 32 -5.73 3.26 -16.15
C MET A 32 -5.45 1.94 -16.87
N GLU A 33 -6.18 1.63 -17.92
CA GLU A 33 -5.96 0.44 -18.75
C GLU A 33 -4.72 0.57 -19.62
N GLY A 34 -4.35 1.79 -20.00
CA GLY A 34 -3.35 2.03 -21.03
C GLY A 34 -1.91 1.71 -20.64
N ARG A 35 -1.38 2.28 -19.56
CA ARG A 35 0.07 2.23 -19.26
C ARG A 35 0.39 2.29 -17.76
N PRO A 36 0.10 1.24 -16.99
CA PRO A 36 0.28 1.24 -15.53
C PRO A 36 1.76 1.30 -15.07
N ASP A 37 2.71 1.12 -15.96
CA ASP A 37 4.15 1.10 -15.70
C ASP A 37 4.81 2.47 -15.71
N LEU A 38 4.17 3.49 -16.30
CA LEU A 38 4.72 4.83 -16.41
C LEU A 38 4.40 5.75 -15.22
N GLY A 39 3.55 5.29 -14.32
CA GLY A 39 3.00 6.11 -13.25
C GLY A 39 1.70 6.82 -13.66
N PRO A 40 1.12 7.62 -12.75
CA PRO A 40 -0.17 8.25 -12.95
C PRO A 40 -0.15 9.27 -14.09
N GLY A 41 -1.09 9.13 -15.02
CA GLY A 41 -1.34 10.09 -16.09
C GLY A 41 -2.12 11.32 -15.62
N PRO A 42 -2.55 12.20 -16.55
CA PRO A 42 -3.25 13.44 -16.21
C PRO A 42 -4.56 13.20 -15.46
N GLU A 43 -5.36 12.21 -15.88
CA GLU A 43 -6.66 11.91 -15.27
C GLU A 43 -6.52 11.29 -13.88
N GLN A 44 -5.56 10.41 -13.68
CA GLN A 44 -5.25 9.87 -12.34
C GLN A 44 -4.77 10.98 -11.39
N LYS A 45 -3.93 11.91 -11.87
CA LYS A 45 -3.52 13.08 -11.09
C LYS A 45 -4.69 14.00 -10.76
N ARG A 46 -5.60 14.21 -11.72
CA ARG A 46 -6.83 14.95 -11.50
C ARG A 46 -7.69 14.30 -10.43
N PHE A 47 -7.91 12.99 -10.53
CA PHE A 47 -8.65 12.22 -9.54
C PHE A 47 -8.08 12.41 -8.13
N MET A 48 -6.75 12.29 -7.95
CA MET A 48 -6.10 12.49 -6.65
C MET A 48 -6.31 13.89 -6.08
N ARG A 49 -6.23 14.93 -6.93
CA ARG A 49 -6.49 16.32 -6.50
C ARG A 49 -7.95 16.55 -6.10
N GLU A 50 -8.88 15.99 -6.85
CA GLU A 50 -10.31 16.10 -6.51
C GLU A 50 -10.66 15.37 -5.21
N ILE A 51 -10.08 14.19 -4.96
CA ILE A 51 -10.16 13.51 -3.67
C ILE A 51 -9.58 14.37 -2.54
N GLY A 52 -8.42 15.00 -2.78
CA GLY A 52 -7.80 15.94 -1.83
C GLY A 52 -8.70 17.14 -1.50
N LYS A 53 -9.28 17.80 -2.52
CA LYS A 53 -10.22 18.91 -2.33
C LYS A 53 -11.47 18.55 -1.53
N LYS A 54 -11.90 17.31 -1.59
CA LYS A 54 -13.00 16.77 -0.77
C LYS A 54 -12.56 16.40 0.66
N GLY A 55 -11.26 16.56 1.01
CA GLY A 55 -10.69 16.20 2.30
C GLY A 55 -10.47 14.69 2.48
N LEU A 56 -10.75 13.87 1.46
CA LEU A 56 -10.74 12.42 1.54
C LEU A 56 -9.33 11.81 1.61
N LEU A 57 -8.27 12.60 1.42
CA LEU A 57 -6.90 12.16 1.67
C LEU A 57 -6.56 12.15 3.18
N GLY A 58 -7.13 13.10 3.94
CA GLY A 58 -6.84 13.28 5.37
C GLY A 58 -7.97 12.87 6.31
N ILE A 59 -8.71 11.80 6.04
CA ILE A 59 -9.91 11.42 6.80
C ILE A 59 -9.62 11.27 8.29
N SER A 60 -8.57 10.54 8.66
CA SER A 60 -8.20 10.30 10.06
C SER A 60 -7.16 11.29 10.62
N TRP A 61 -6.70 12.25 9.80
CA TRP A 61 -5.77 13.27 10.28
C TRP A 61 -6.49 14.26 11.20
N PRO A 62 -5.83 14.75 12.27
CA PRO A 62 -6.37 15.81 13.11
C PRO A 62 -6.74 17.06 12.30
N SER A 63 -7.80 17.74 12.72
CA SER A 63 -8.30 18.95 12.06
C SER A 63 -7.28 20.09 12.06
N GLU A 64 -6.42 20.16 13.08
CA GLU A 64 -5.32 21.14 13.20
C GLU A 64 -4.30 21.02 12.05
N TYR A 65 -4.19 19.84 11.42
CA TYR A 65 -3.35 19.60 10.24
C TYR A 65 -4.15 19.56 8.93
N GLY A 66 -5.41 19.98 8.94
CA GLY A 66 -6.26 20.04 7.75
C GLY A 66 -7.01 18.74 7.44
N GLY A 67 -6.96 17.75 8.32
CA GLY A 67 -7.72 16.51 8.19
C GLY A 67 -9.18 16.64 8.64
N LEU A 68 -9.97 15.59 8.42
CA LEU A 68 -11.38 15.53 8.84
C LEU A 68 -11.56 15.12 10.30
N GLY A 69 -10.53 14.64 10.98
CA GLY A 69 -10.60 14.18 12.38
C GLY A 69 -11.53 12.99 12.61
N ARG A 70 -11.84 12.23 11.55
CA ARG A 70 -12.71 11.05 11.64
C ARG A 70 -11.98 9.83 12.20
N SER A 71 -12.75 8.79 12.54
CA SER A 71 -12.21 7.54 13.06
C SER A 71 -11.38 6.76 12.03
N LEU A 72 -10.55 5.84 12.48
CA LEU A 72 -9.86 4.89 11.59
C LEU A 72 -10.84 3.91 10.94
N MET A 73 -11.99 3.64 11.57
CA MET A 73 -13.06 2.88 10.92
C MET A 73 -13.61 3.64 9.70
N ASP A 74 -13.78 4.97 9.78
CA ASP A 74 -14.21 5.77 8.63
C ASP A 74 -13.15 5.80 7.52
N GLN A 75 -11.86 5.84 7.88
CA GLN A 75 -10.76 5.69 6.93
C GLN A 75 -10.79 4.30 6.26
N TYR A 76 -11.13 3.25 7.02
CA TYR A 76 -11.26 1.90 6.48
C TYR A 76 -12.43 1.79 5.50
N ILE A 77 -13.60 2.36 5.85
CA ILE A 77 -14.78 2.44 4.96
C ILE A 77 -14.40 3.10 3.63
N PHE A 78 -13.68 4.24 3.68
CA PHE A 78 -13.17 4.88 2.48
C PHE A 78 -12.26 3.96 1.67
N SER A 79 -11.36 3.23 2.33
CA SER A 79 -10.46 2.30 1.65
C SER A 79 -11.21 1.15 0.97
N GLU A 80 -12.30 0.65 1.56
CA GLU A 80 -13.16 -0.35 0.93
C GLU A 80 -13.85 0.21 -0.33
N GLU A 81 -14.45 1.39 -0.26
CA GLU A 81 -15.15 1.98 -1.41
C GLU A 81 -14.19 2.33 -2.56
N ILE A 82 -13.00 2.85 -2.27
CA ILE A 82 -11.91 3.08 -3.23
C ILE A 82 -11.50 1.78 -3.92
N GLY A 83 -11.29 0.72 -3.14
CA GLY A 83 -10.90 -0.58 -3.68
C GLY A 83 -12.00 -1.22 -4.53
N ARG A 84 -13.26 -1.12 -4.10
CA ARG A 84 -14.42 -1.64 -4.82
C ARG A 84 -14.65 -0.93 -6.15
N ALA A 85 -14.44 0.37 -6.19
CA ALA A 85 -14.56 1.18 -7.41
C ALA A 85 -13.45 0.89 -8.42
N GLY A 86 -12.39 0.15 -8.02
CA GLY A 86 -11.21 -0.06 -8.86
C GLY A 86 -10.49 1.24 -9.19
N SER A 87 -10.52 2.22 -8.29
CA SER A 87 -9.96 3.55 -8.52
C SER A 87 -8.43 3.53 -8.61
N PRO A 88 -7.80 4.56 -9.20
CA PRO A 88 -6.35 4.68 -9.27
C PRO A 88 -5.69 5.03 -7.93
N TYR A 89 -6.48 5.25 -6.88
CA TYR A 89 -5.94 5.53 -5.57
C TYR A 89 -5.16 4.32 -5.04
N THR A 90 -3.87 4.44 -5.09
CA THR A 90 -2.98 3.53 -4.39
C THR A 90 -2.56 4.26 -3.12
N ASN A 91 -3.11 3.86 -1.99
CA ASN A 91 -2.73 4.41 -0.67
C ASN A 91 -1.47 5.27 -0.73
N SER A 92 -1.64 6.59 -0.89
CA SER A 92 -0.50 7.49 -1.01
C SER A 92 0.41 7.32 0.21
N THR A 93 1.63 6.89 -0.03
CA THR A 93 2.64 6.75 1.02
C THR A 93 2.83 8.06 1.78
N ALA A 94 2.72 9.19 1.07
CA ALA A 94 2.78 10.51 1.66
C ALA A 94 1.72 10.69 2.74
N VAL A 95 0.48 10.29 2.47
CA VAL A 95 -0.67 10.48 3.38
C VAL A 95 -0.71 9.43 4.49
N THR A 96 -0.42 8.17 4.15
CA THR A 96 -0.63 7.05 5.10
C THR A 96 0.56 6.78 6.01
N MET A 97 1.76 7.20 5.64
CA MET A 97 2.99 6.90 6.39
C MET A 97 3.81 8.16 6.72
N VAL A 98 4.12 8.96 5.69
CA VAL A 98 5.05 10.10 5.84
C VAL A 98 4.40 11.23 6.62
N GLY A 99 3.20 11.64 6.26
CA GLY A 99 2.46 12.71 6.94
C GLY A 99 2.24 12.42 8.43
N PRO A 100 1.69 11.25 8.83
CA PRO A 100 1.58 10.89 10.25
C PRO A 100 2.91 10.90 11.00
N THR A 101 4.02 10.53 10.34
CA THR A 101 5.35 10.62 10.94
C THR A 101 5.80 12.07 11.11
N ILE A 102 5.58 12.93 10.10
CA ILE A 102 5.90 14.37 10.19
C ILE A 102 5.04 15.06 11.27
N MET A 103 3.74 14.75 11.36
CA MET A 103 2.89 15.29 12.43
C MET A 103 3.46 15.01 13.82
N ARG A 104 4.05 13.85 14.01
CA ARG A 104 4.53 13.39 15.31
C ARG A 104 5.98 13.77 15.61
N ALA A 105 6.86 13.81 14.62
CA ALA A 105 8.30 13.98 14.79
C ALA A 105 8.88 15.18 14.04
N GLY A 106 8.17 15.78 13.11
CA GLY A 106 8.63 16.93 12.33
C GLY A 106 8.61 18.23 13.13
N THR A 107 9.42 19.19 12.71
CA THR A 107 9.39 20.58 13.21
C THR A 107 8.11 21.27 12.73
N GLU A 108 7.73 22.40 13.34
CA GLU A 108 6.56 23.17 12.92
C GLU A 108 6.71 23.67 11.45
N ASP A 109 7.92 24.06 11.05
CA ASP A 109 8.21 24.44 9.67
C ASP A 109 7.98 23.27 8.70
N GLN A 110 8.41 22.06 9.05
CA GLN A 110 8.21 20.85 8.24
C GLN A 110 6.72 20.49 8.17
N LYS A 111 5.98 20.60 9.28
CA LYS A 111 4.53 20.38 9.29
C LYS A 111 3.82 21.38 8.38
N GLY A 112 4.14 22.66 8.51
CA GLY A 112 3.56 23.74 7.70
C GLY A 112 3.90 23.62 6.21
N GLU A 113 5.11 23.14 5.88
CA GLU A 113 5.53 22.95 4.48
C GLU A 113 4.91 21.72 3.81
N TRP A 114 4.87 20.58 4.50
CA TRP A 114 4.61 19.29 3.86
C TRP A 114 3.16 18.80 3.98
N LEU A 115 2.53 18.97 5.16
CA LEU A 115 1.21 18.38 5.39
C LEU A 115 0.13 18.89 4.44
N PRO A 116 0.03 20.22 4.15
CA PRO A 116 -0.96 20.71 3.18
C PRO A 116 -0.73 20.16 1.76
N LYS A 117 0.53 20.07 1.31
CA LYS A 117 0.86 19.54 -0.02
C LYS A 117 0.48 18.06 -0.16
N MET A 118 0.65 17.26 0.91
CA MET A 118 0.24 15.86 0.93
C MET A 118 -1.27 15.71 0.87
N LEU A 119 -2.03 16.52 1.63
CA LEU A 119 -3.49 16.50 1.63
C LEU A 119 -4.10 16.97 0.31
N ASN A 120 -3.42 17.82 -0.43
CA ASN A 120 -3.83 18.26 -1.77
C ASN A 120 -3.49 17.24 -2.87
N GLY A 121 -2.72 16.16 -2.55
CA GLY A 121 -2.24 15.21 -3.54
C GLY A 121 -1.11 15.76 -4.43
N ASP A 122 -0.43 16.84 -4.00
CA ASP A 122 0.68 17.45 -4.74
C ASP A 122 2.02 16.76 -4.47
N VAL A 123 2.13 16.03 -3.37
CA VAL A 123 3.35 15.30 -2.95
C VAL A 123 3.04 13.83 -2.81
N GLU A 124 3.78 13.02 -3.56
CA GLU A 124 3.83 11.58 -3.40
C GLU A 124 5.24 11.15 -3.01
N CYS A 125 5.35 10.14 -2.14
CA CYS A 125 6.59 9.64 -1.60
C CYS A 125 6.81 8.17 -1.95
N ALA A 126 8.04 7.84 -2.35
CA ALA A 126 8.48 6.45 -2.50
C ALA A 126 9.29 6.02 -1.27
N LEU A 127 9.15 4.75 -0.82
CA LEU A 127 9.90 4.23 0.32
C LEU A 127 11.30 3.79 -0.10
N GLY A 128 12.31 4.47 0.37
CA GLY A 128 13.73 4.14 0.20
C GLY A 128 14.27 3.38 1.42
N TYR A 129 13.85 2.12 1.61
CA TYR A 129 14.22 1.30 2.77
C TYR A 129 15.18 0.18 2.40
N THR A 130 14.69 -0.77 1.60
CA THR A 130 15.37 -2.03 1.27
C THR A 130 16.63 -1.79 0.44
N GLU A 131 17.68 -2.53 0.74
CA GLU A 131 18.94 -2.61 -0.03
C GLU A 131 19.16 -4.05 -0.52
N PRO A 132 20.05 -4.28 -1.49
CA PRO A 132 20.36 -5.64 -1.94
C PRO A 132 20.73 -6.59 -0.80
N ASP A 133 21.47 -6.09 0.20
CA ASP A 133 21.95 -6.87 1.34
C ASP A 133 21.15 -6.64 2.63
N ALA A 134 20.13 -5.78 2.61
CA ALA A 134 19.32 -5.43 3.80
C ALA A 134 17.83 -5.36 3.47
N GLY A 135 17.17 -6.52 3.49
CA GLY A 135 15.71 -6.66 3.33
C GLY A 135 15.03 -6.94 4.67
N THR A 136 14.98 -8.20 5.10
CA THR A 136 14.41 -8.61 6.40
C THR A 136 15.19 -8.01 7.57
N ASP A 137 16.51 -8.00 7.52
CA ASP A 137 17.36 -7.27 8.47
C ASP A 137 17.55 -5.81 8.01
N LEU A 138 16.44 -5.06 7.98
CA LEU A 138 16.44 -3.69 7.51
C LEU A 138 17.40 -2.78 8.31
N ALA A 139 17.59 -3.05 9.60
CA ALA A 139 18.51 -2.29 10.44
C ALA A 139 19.99 -2.44 10.02
N GLY A 140 20.30 -3.45 9.21
CA GLY A 140 21.64 -3.69 8.64
C GLY A 140 21.98 -2.86 7.41
N LEU A 141 21.11 -1.92 6.99
CA LEU A 141 21.31 -1.09 5.80
C LEU A 141 22.64 -0.31 5.80
N GLY A 142 23.21 -0.14 4.61
CA GLY A 142 24.53 0.45 4.38
C GLY A 142 24.53 1.83 3.71
N THR A 143 23.39 2.31 3.16
CA THR A 143 23.28 3.67 2.61
C THR A 143 23.63 4.68 3.70
N LYS A 144 24.60 5.58 3.43
CA LYS A 144 25.12 6.55 4.41
C LYS A 144 24.61 7.94 4.11
N ALA A 145 24.39 8.71 5.16
CA ALA A 145 24.16 10.16 5.10
C ALA A 145 25.15 10.85 6.05
N VAL A 146 26.13 11.54 5.50
CA VAL A 146 27.21 12.20 6.25
C VAL A 146 26.97 13.70 6.27
N GLU A 147 27.09 14.31 7.45
CA GLU A 147 27.01 15.77 7.59
C GLU A 147 28.15 16.46 6.87
N ASP A 148 27.87 17.52 6.13
CA ASP A 148 28.81 18.39 5.47
C ASP A 148 28.29 19.84 5.51
N GLY A 149 28.70 20.58 6.53
CA GLY A 149 28.18 21.91 6.83
C GLY A 149 26.69 21.88 7.19
N ASP A 150 25.88 22.64 6.47
CA ASP A 150 24.44 22.73 6.64
C ASP A 150 23.67 21.67 5.83
N ASP A 151 24.38 20.74 5.20
CA ASP A 151 23.82 19.70 4.36
C ASP A 151 24.13 18.29 4.87
N PHE A 152 23.47 17.31 4.26
CA PHE A 152 23.88 15.89 4.28
C PHE A 152 24.27 15.45 2.87
N VAL A 153 25.34 14.67 2.78
CA VAL A 153 25.78 13.98 1.55
C VAL A 153 25.42 12.51 1.66
N ILE A 154 24.57 12.03 0.73
CA ILE A 154 24.04 10.68 0.74
C ILE A 154 24.75 9.84 -0.32
N ASN A 155 25.22 8.65 0.08
CA ASN A 155 25.84 7.65 -0.79
C ASN A 155 25.30 6.26 -0.48
N GLY A 156 24.93 5.50 -1.54
CA GLY A 156 24.42 4.14 -1.41
C GLY A 156 23.40 3.79 -2.47
N GLN A 157 22.64 2.74 -2.21
CA GLN A 157 21.59 2.29 -3.14
C GLN A 157 20.39 1.71 -2.41
N LYS A 158 19.22 1.84 -3.03
CA LYS A 158 17.97 1.21 -2.59
C LYS A 158 17.40 0.36 -3.72
N ILE A 159 16.70 -0.71 -3.34
CA ILE A 159 16.05 -1.62 -4.29
C ILE A 159 14.59 -1.81 -3.91
N TYR A 160 13.77 -2.20 -4.89
CA TYR A 160 12.32 -2.35 -4.74
C TYR A 160 11.61 -1.07 -4.29
N THR A 161 12.18 0.09 -4.63
CA THR A 161 11.61 1.40 -4.34
C THR A 161 10.46 1.68 -5.31
N SER A 162 9.30 1.12 -4.99
CA SER A 162 8.09 1.27 -5.81
C SER A 162 7.70 2.74 -5.91
N ALA A 163 7.14 3.12 -7.07
CA ALA A 163 6.70 4.49 -7.34
C ALA A 163 7.81 5.57 -7.45
N ALA A 164 9.08 5.28 -7.19
CA ALA A 164 10.15 6.30 -7.21
C ALA A 164 10.21 7.08 -8.53
N HIS A 165 9.90 6.48 -9.66
CA HIS A 165 9.97 7.10 -10.99
C HIS A 165 8.89 8.18 -11.27
N PHE A 166 7.88 8.29 -10.42
CA PHE A 166 6.87 9.34 -10.52
C PHE A 166 6.61 10.08 -9.19
N SER A 167 7.18 9.61 -8.09
CA SER A 167 7.11 10.32 -6.80
C SER A 167 7.96 11.58 -6.84
N SER A 168 7.54 12.61 -6.14
CA SER A 168 8.31 13.85 -5.98
C SER A 168 9.46 13.70 -4.99
N HIS A 169 9.32 12.76 -4.02
CA HIS A 169 10.32 12.56 -2.97
C HIS A 169 10.51 11.09 -2.66
N ILE A 170 11.69 10.76 -2.14
CA ILE A 170 12.00 9.48 -1.51
C ILE A 170 12.02 9.67 0.01
N TRP A 171 11.20 8.91 0.71
CA TRP A 171 11.25 8.73 2.15
C TRP A 171 12.37 7.76 2.47
N LEU A 172 13.56 8.30 2.69
CA LEU A 172 14.81 7.55 2.76
C LEU A 172 15.19 7.24 4.20
N LEU A 173 15.46 5.97 4.49
CA LEU A 173 16.18 5.55 5.70
C LEU A 173 17.66 5.37 5.38
N ALA A 174 18.55 6.12 6.07
CA ALA A 174 19.99 6.07 5.87
C ALA A 174 20.74 6.06 7.22
N ARG A 175 21.98 5.59 7.18
CA ARG A 175 22.88 5.52 8.34
C ARG A 175 23.62 6.83 8.52
N THR A 176 23.41 7.46 9.67
CA THR A 176 24.04 8.73 10.08
C THR A 176 25.13 8.54 11.13
N ASP A 177 25.14 7.38 11.83
CA ASP A 177 26.21 6.98 12.74
C ASP A 177 26.56 5.50 12.49
N ALA A 178 27.79 5.28 11.96
CA ALA A 178 28.27 3.93 11.61
C ALA A 178 28.72 3.13 12.83
N ASP A 179 29.07 3.78 13.91
CA ASP A 179 29.60 3.15 15.15
C ASP A 179 28.49 2.78 16.12
N ALA A 180 27.27 3.30 15.91
CA ALA A 180 26.13 3.00 16.75
C ALA A 180 25.58 1.58 16.53
N PRO A 181 24.90 0.98 17.53
CA PRO A 181 24.17 -0.28 17.34
C PRO A 181 23.18 -0.22 16.17
N LYS A 182 22.90 -1.36 15.48
CA LYS A 182 22.11 -1.44 14.24
C LYS A 182 20.85 -0.57 14.20
N HIS A 183 20.03 -0.59 15.26
CA HIS A 183 18.77 0.14 15.36
C HIS A 183 18.92 1.60 15.83
N ARG A 184 20.13 2.00 16.15
CA ARG A 184 20.53 3.38 16.43
C ARG A 184 21.46 3.87 15.34
N GLY A 185 21.63 5.18 15.20
CA GLY A 185 22.46 5.74 14.13
C GLY A 185 21.81 5.66 12.75
N LEU A 186 20.47 5.51 12.70
CA LEU A 186 19.66 5.60 11.49
C LEU A 186 18.80 6.86 11.54
N SER A 187 18.72 7.57 10.44
CA SER A 187 17.91 8.78 10.28
C SER A 187 17.02 8.70 9.05
N VAL A 188 15.94 9.46 9.07
CA VAL A 188 14.99 9.51 7.97
C VAL A 188 15.06 10.85 7.27
N PHE A 189 15.08 10.82 5.96
CA PHE A 189 15.17 12.00 5.11
C PHE A 189 14.06 12.04 4.07
N LEU A 190 13.61 13.24 3.74
CA LEU A 190 12.74 13.49 2.60
C LEU A 190 13.60 14.01 1.44
N VAL A 191 13.96 13.12 0.50
CA VAL A 191 14.91 13.42 -0.58
C VAL A 191 14.14 13.71 -1.87
N PRO A 192 14.28 14.92 -2.48
CA PRO A 192 13.68 15.19 -3.80
C PRO A 192 14.21 14.23 -4.86
N THR A 193 13.33 13.73 -5.73
CA THR A 193 13.71 12.76 -6.77
C THR A 193 14.50 13.39 -7.94
N ASP A 194 14.48 14.71 -8.06
CA ASP A 194 15.26 15.49 -9.02
C ASP A 194 16.63 15.95 -8.50
N SER A 195 17.05 15.46 -7.31
CA SER A 195 18.35 15.80 -6.73
C SER A 195 19.50 15.37 -7.63
N ALA A 196 20.52 16.23 -7.79
CA ALA A 196 21.74 15.89 -8.52
C ALA A 196 22.43 14.67 -7.88
N GLY A 197 22.89 13.73 -8.70
CA GLY A 197 23.52 12.48 -8.23
C GLY A 197 22.52 11.35 -7.90
N LEU A 198 21.20 11.58 -8.02
CA LEU A 198 20.20 10.55 -7.84
C LEU A 198 19.85 9.92 -9.19
N THR A 199 19.90 8.58 -9.26
CA THR A 199 19.53 7.83 -10.47
C THR A 199 18.48 6.77 -10.14
N ILE A 200 17.40 6.72 -10.93
CA ILE A 200 16.28 5.79 -10.77
C ILE A 200 16.19 4.87 -11.97
N ASN A 201 16.54 3.60 -11.78
CA ASN A 201 16.48 2.58 -12.82
C ASN A 201 15.27 1.66 -12.65
N PRO A 202 14.57 1.29 -13.74
CA PRO A 202 13.46 0.34 -13.66
C PRO A 202 13.94 -1.04 -13.25
N LEU A 203 13.14 -1.69 -12.42
CA LEU A 203 13.23 -3.11 -12.09
C LEU A 203 11.86 -3.74 -12.36
N TRP A 204 11.78 -4.52 -13.43
CA TRP A 204 10.53 -5.13 -13.87
C TRP A 204 10.20 -6.36 -13.07
N ARG A 205 8.94 -6.48 -12.69
CA ARG A 205 8.40 -7.64 -12.02
C ARG A 205 7.77 -8.61 -13.02
N MET A 206 7.48 -9.81 -12.56
CA MET A 206 6.90 -10.87 -13.37
C MET A 206 5.49 -10.54 -13.90
N ASP A 207 4.77 -9.62 -13.23
CA ASP A 207 3.43 -9.14 -13.59
C ASP A 207 3.45 -7.90 -14.51
N ASP A 208 4.57 -7.62 -15.15
CA ASP A 208 4.83 -6.42 -15.95
C ASP A 208 4.74 -5.11 -15.16
N GLY A 209 4.63 -5.21 -13.84
CA GLY A 209 4.71 -4.06 -12.94
C GLY A 209 6.14 -3.59 -12.76
N ARG A 210 6.30 -2.30 -12.47
CA ARG A 210 7.59 -1.68 -12.23
C ARG A 210 7.81 -1.40 -10.74
N THR A 211 8.99 -1.79 -10.23
CA THR A 211 9.63 -1.17 -9.08
C THR A 211 10.94 -0.55 -9.53
N ASN A 212 11.80 -0.05 -8.62
CA ASN A 212 13.01 0.63 -9.04
C ASN A 212 14.20 0.26 -8.16
N GLN A 213 15.39 0.34 -8.78
CA GLN A 213 16.65 0.56 -8.10
C GLN A 213 16.92 2.06 -8.06
N VAL A 214 17.39 2.56 -6.93
CA VAL A 214 17.72 3.96 -6.73
C VAL A 214 19.15 4.06 -6.23
N PHE A 215 19.97 4.83 -6.93
CA PHE A 215 21.37 5.05 -6.61
C PHE A 215 21.55 6.48 -6.14
N PHE A 216 22.31 6.64 -5.08
CA PHE A 216 22.69 7.91 -4.49
C PHE A 216 24.22 8.04 -4.65
N ASP A 217 24.68 8.95 -5.50
CA ASP A 217 26.08 9.27 -5.71
C ASP A 217 26.32 10.73 -5.33
N ASN A 218 26.84 10.94 -4.12
CA ASN A 218 27.05 12.25 -3.53
C ASN A 218 25.82 13.17 -3.57
N VAL A 219 24.64 12.61 -3.35
CA VAL A 219 23.39 13.37 -3.33
C VAL A 219 23.39 14.31 -2.14
N ARG A 220 23.39 15.61 -2.41
CA ARG A 220 23.43 16.65 -1.38
C ARG A 220 22.03 17.17 -1.10
N ILE A 221 21.64 17.14 0.16
CA ILE A 221 20.34 17.64 0.63
C ILE A 221 20.52 18.56 1.85
N PRO A 222 19.71 19.61 1.98
CA PRO A 222 19.73 20.49 3.15
C PRO A 222 19.36 19.75 4.43
N ARG A 223 19.94 20.19 5.56
CA ARG A 223 19.65 19.64 6.92
C ARG A 223 18.15 19.64 7.24
N LYS A 224 17.39 20.61 6.74
CA LYS A 224 15.95 20.69 6.92
C LYS A 224 15.16 19.49 6.36
N ASN A 225 15.78 18.69 5.48
CA ASN A 225 15.20 17.48 4.92
C ASN A 225 15.32 16.23 5.85
N LEU A 226 16.09 16.35 6.95
CA LEU A 226 16.09 15.38 8.04
C LEU A 226 14.76 15.50 8.80
N ILE A 227 14.00 14.42 8.87
CA ILE A 227 12.72 14.40 9.58
C ILE A 227 12.90 13.81 10.98
N GLY A 228 12.47 14.57 11.99
CA GLY A 228 12.66 14.22 13.38
C GLY A 228 14.11 14.36 13.86
N GLU A 229 14.43 13.67 14.95
CA GLU A 229 15.76 13.70 15.54
C GLU A 229 16.73 12.79 14.76
N ARG A 230 17.98 13.26 14.60
CA ARG A 230 19.07 12.45 14.08
C ARG A 230 19.23 11.16 14.89
N ASP A 231 19.57 10.07 14.21
CA ASP A 231 19.81 8.74 14.80
C ASP A 231 18.58 8.07 15.46
N ARG A 232 17.37 8.64 15.22
CA ARG A 232 16.09 8.09 15.69
C ARG A 232 15.22 7.52 14.57
N GLY A 233 15.73 7.44 13.36
CA GLY A 233 14.97 7.04 12.17
C GLY A 233 14.35 5.65 12.25
N TRP A 234 14.96 4.70 12.95
CA TRP A 234 14.38 3.37 13.18
C TRP A 234 13.01 3.44 13.88
N TYR A 235 12.89 4.29 14.89
CA TYR A 235 11.64 4.46 15.62
C TYR A 235 10.56 5.13 14.76
N HIS A 236 10.96 6.06 13.89
CA HIS A 236 10.06 6.72 12.95
C HIS A 236 9.54 5.75 11.89
N VAL A 237 10.42 4.88 11.36
CA VAL A 237 10.04 3.82 10.40
C VAL A 237 9.12 2.78 11.05
N ALA A 238 9.43 2.32 12.27
CA ALA A 238 8.59 1.36 12.98
C ALA A 238 7.16 1.90 13.16
N MET A 239 7.03 3.16 13.54
CA MET A 239 5.74 3.85 13.67
C MET A 239 5.01 3.99 12.33
N ALA A 240 5.72 4.36 11.26
CA ALA A 240 5.14 4.47 9.93
C ALA A 240 4.57 3.12 9.43
N LEU A 241 5.27 2.02 9.70
CA LEU A 241 4.82 0.67 9.38
C LEU A 241 3.56 0.24 10.16
N ASP A 242 3.34 0.75 11.37
CA ASP A 242 2.09 0.50 12.10
C ASP A 242 0.89 1.17 11.42
N PHE A 243 1.07 2.37 10.87
CA PHE A 243 0.02 3.06 10.11
C PHE A 243 -0.28 2.38 8.76
N GLU A 244 0.73 1.83 8.07
CA GLU A 244 0.55 1.11 6.79
C GLU A 244 -0.46 -0.04 6.93
N ARG A 245 -0.46 -0.73 8.05
CA ARG A 245 -1.31 -1.92 8.28
C ARG A 245 -2.80 -1.61 8.25
N VAL A 246 -3.21 -0.39 8.59
CA VAL A 246 -4.62 0.04 8.52
C VAL A 246 -5.07 0.23 7.07
N SER A 247 -4.15 0.55 6.17
CA SER A 247 -4.44 0.84 4.77
C SER A 247 -4.73 -0.41 3.90
N LEU A 248 -4.65 -1.60 4.46
CA LEU A 248 -4.88 -2.85 3.73
C LEU A 248 -6.33 -3.04 3.25
N GLY A 249 -7.30 -2.30 3.81
CA GLY A 249 -8.73 -2.42 3.48
C GLY A 249 -9.04 -2.29 1.98
N ALA A 250 -8.40 -1.35 1.28
CA ALA A 250 -8.59 -1.15 -0.15
C ALA A 250 -8.24 -2.38 -0.99
N ARG A 251 -7.20 -3.12 -0.59
CA ARG A 251 -6.77 -4.32 -1.31
C ARG A 251 -7.77 -5.46 -1.19
N PHE A 252 -8.47 -5.57 -0.04
CA PHE A 252 -9.48 -6.61 0.17
C PHE A 252 -10.75 -6.33 -0.59
N ALA A 253 -11.19 -5.08 -0.65
CA ALA A 253 -12.33 -4.70 -1.46
C ALA A 253 -12.10 -4.94 -2.95
N SER A 254 -10.89 -4.66 -3.45
CA SER A 254 -10.49 -5.01 -4.82
C SER A 254 -10.51 -6.53 -5.06
N LEU A 255 -10.12 -7.32 -4.07
CA LEU A 255 -10.16 -8.78 -4.16
C LEU A 255 -11.58 -9.33 -4.16
N ALA A 256 -12.49 -8.74 -3.36
CA ALA A 256 -13.91 -9.08 -3.38
C ALA A 256 -14.53 -8.78 -4.76
N ALA A 257 -14.27 -7.59 -5.30
CA ALA A 257 -14.74 -7.22 -6.64
C ALA A 257 -14.20 -8.16 -7.73
N ARG A 258 -12.97 -8.64 -7.59
CA ARG A 258 -12.38 -9.63 -8.51
C ARG A 258 -13.09 -10.97 -8.40
N LEU A 259 -13.40 -11.44 -7.19
CA LEU A 259 -14.16 -12.69 -6.99
C LEU A 259 -15.57 -12.58 -7.54
N GLU A 260 -16.25 -11.43 -7.37
CA GLU A 260 -17.55 -11.14 -7.97
C GLU A 260 -17.51 -11.25 -9.51
N LYS A 261 -16.50 -10.67 -10.17
CA LYS A 261 -16.30 -10.80 -11.63
C LYS A 261 -16.11 -12.26 -12.08
N LEU A 262 -15.42 -13.08 -11.29
CA LEU A 262 -15.25 -14.49 -11.58
C LEU A 262 -16.56 -15.27 -11.42
N VAL A 263 -17.36 -14.95 -10.42
CA VAL A 263 -18.71 -15.53 -10.24
C VAL A 263 -19.60 -15.16 -11.42
N ASP A 264 -19.61 -13.90 -11.84
CA ASP A 264 -20.37 -13.45 -13.01
C ASP A 264 -19.92 -14.15 -14.28
N TYR A 265 -18.60 -14.29 -14.49
CA TYR A 265 -18.07 -15.04 -15.62
C TYR A 265 -18.56 -16.51 -15.59
N ALA A 266 -18.44 -17.18 -14.45
CA ALA A 266 -18.87 -18.57 -14.30
C ALA A 266 -20.38 -18.77 -14.46
N ASN A 267 -21.19 -17.78 -14.10
CA ASN A 267 -22.65 -17.78 -14.33
C ASN A 267 -23.01 -17.68 -15.81
N ASN A 268 -22.18 -17.02 -16.61
CA ASN A 268 -22.43 -16.75 -18.01
C ASN A 268 -21.59 -17.64 -18.98
N THR A 269 -20.81 -18.57 -18.44
CA THR A 269 -19.99 -19.50 -19.24
C THR A 269 -20.60 -20.90 -19.17
N ASP A 270 -20.92 -21.47 -20.31
CA ASP A 270 -21.47 -22.82 -20.43
C ASP A 270 -20.36 -23.87 -20.41
N MET A 271 -20.54 -24.92 -19.62
CA MET A 271 -19.74 -26.13 -19.60
C MET A 271 -20.69 -27.34 -19.65
N ASP A 272 -20.66 -28.07 -20.76
CA ASP A 272 -21.49 -29.25 -21.00
C ASP A 272 -23.01 -28.99 -20.84
N GLY A 273 -23.48 -27.82 -21.30
CA GLY A 273 -24.91 -27.43 -21.28
C GLY A 273 -25.40 -26.87 -19.95
N LYS A 274 -24.49 -26.49 -19.04
CA LYS A 274 -24.81 -25.84 -17.76
C LYS A 274 -23.82 -24.73 -17.47
N PRO A 275 -24.26 -23.66 -16.75
CA PRO A 275 -23.33 -22.67 -16.24
C PRO A 275 -22.21 -23.29 -15.41
N LEU A 276 -20.97 -22.83 -15.60
CA LEU A 276 -19.81 -23.31 -14.86
C LEU A 276 -20.00 -23.17 -13.34
N SER A 277 -20.72 -22.15 -12.89
CA SER A 277 -21.08 -21.93 -11.47
C SER A 277 -21.95 -23.03 -10.86
N GLN A 278 -22.55 -23.92 -11.67
CA GLN A 278 -23.34 -25.07 -11.18
C GLN A 278 -22.47 -26.31 -10.96
N ASP A 279 -21.25 -26.34 -11.47
CA ASP A 279 -20.33 -27.41 -11.17
C ASP A 279 -19.97 -27.41 -9.68
N PRO A 280 -20.09 -28.55 -8.97
CA PRO A 280 -19.85 -28.63 -7.53
C PRO A 280 -18.45 -28.20 -7.10
N HIS A 281 -17.42 -28.45 -7.92
CA HIS A 281 -16.04 -28.06 -7.64
C HIS A 281 -15.88 -26.53 -7.62
N PHE A 282 -16.28 -25.85 -8.69
CA PHE A 282 -16.21 -24.39 -8.78
C PHE A 282 -17.08 -23.71 -7.73
N ARG A 283 -18.31 -24.20 -7.55
CA ARG A 283 -19.22 -23.68 -6.53
C ARG A 283 -18.64 -23.78 -5.12
N GLY A 284 -18.04 -24.94 -4.78
CA GLY A 284 -17.39 -25.15 -3.48
C GLY A 284 -16.25 -24.16 -3.25
N ARG A 285 -15.38 -23.97 -4.26
CA ARG A 285 -14.26 -23.03 -4.18
C ARG A 285 -14.70 -21.57 -4.08
N PHE A 286 -15.72 -21.13 -4.81
CA PHE A 286 -16.28 -19.78 -4.68
C PHE A 286 -16.76 -19.51 -3.24
N VAL A 287 -17.46 -20.47 -2.62
CA VAL A 287 -17.94 -20.35 -1.24
C VAL A 287 -16.76 -20.28 -0.26
N GLU A 288 -15.77 -21.16 -0.41
CA GLU A 288 -14.57 -21.17 0.46
C GLU A 288 -13.83 -19.83 0.40
N LEU A 289 -13.58 -19.30 -0.80
CA LEU A 289 -12.87 -18.03 -0.98
C LEU A 289 -13.71 -16.85 -0.45
N GLY A 290 -15.03 -16.87 -0.63
CA GLY A 290 -15.93 -15.89 -0.04
C GLY A 290 -15.87 -15.87 1.49
N MET A 291 -15.89 -17.05 2.13
CA MET A 291 -15.73 -17.15 3.59
C MET A 291 -14.36 -16.61 4.06
N LYS A 292 -13.29 -16.92 3.35
CA LYS A 292 -11.94 -16.38 3.67
C LYS A 292 -11.90 -14.86 3.53
N LEU A 293 -12.55 -14.29 2.51
CA LEU A 293 -12.71 -12.84 2.36
C LEU A 293 -13.41 -12.20 3.54
N ASP A 294 -14.53 -12.81 4.01
CA ASP A 294 -15.25 -12.33 5.18
C ASP A 294 -14.38 -12.37 6.44
N VAL A 295 -13.60 -13.43 6.63
CA VAL A 295 -12.64 -13.52 7.76
C VAL A 295 -11.64 -12.37 7.71
N VAL A 296 -11.02 -12.11 6.56
CA VAL A 296 -10.05 -11.00 6.40
C VAL A 296 -10.70 -9.66 6.69
N ARG A 297 -11.91 -9.43 6.17
CA ARG A 297 -12.67 -8.20 6.41
C ARG A 297 -12.95 -7.97 7.89
N LEU A 298 -13.47 -8.99 8.58
CA LEU A 298 -13.78 -8.89 10.01
C LEU A 298 -12.54 -8.67 10.87
N PHE A 299 -11.41 -9.32 10.55
CA PHE A 299 -10.14 -9.06 11.23
C PHE A 299 -9.64 -7.63 11.00
N SER A 300 -9.84 -7.09 9.80
CA SER A 300 -9.48 -5.70 9.48
C SER A 300 -10.34 -4.70 10.26
N TYR A 301 -11.65 -4.95 10.36
CA TYR A 301 -12.56 -4.15 11.21
C TYR A 301 -12.12 -4.18 12.67
N ARG A 302 -11.77 -5.36 13.19
CA ARG A 302 -11.25 -5.49 14.55
C ARG A 302 -9.99 -4.67 14.76
N THR A 303 -9.07 -4.71 13.79
CA THR A 303 -7.81 -3.95 13.86
C THR A 303 -8.07 -2.44 13.89
N ALA A 304 -8.93 -1.92 13.02
CA ALA A 304 -9.32 -0.51 13.01
C ALA A 304 -10.00 -0.11 14.33
N TRP A 305 -10.94 -0.92 14.82
CA TRP A 305 -11.62 -0.70 16.08
C TRP A 305 -10.67 -0.67 17.30
N MET A 306 -9.67 -1.56 17.36
CA MET A 306 -8.66 -1.57 18.41
C MET A 306 -7.90 -0.24 18.46
N ILE A 307 -7.47 0.26 17.30
CA ILE A 307 -6.73 1.52 17.23
C ILE A 307 -7.62 2.71 17.65
N ASP A 308 -8.89 2.73 17.23
CA ASP A 308 -9.85 3.77 17.66
C ASP A 308 -10.09 3.74 19.18
N LYS A 309 -9.83 2.62 19.84
CA LYS A 309 -9.85 2.47 21.31
C LYS A 309 -8.52 2.81 21.98
N GLY A 310 -7.50 3.21 21.22
CA GLY A 310 -6.16 3.49 21.72
C GLY A 310 -5.32 2.22 21.98
N GLU A 311 -5.78 1.05 21.51
CA GLU A 311 -5.04 -0.20 21.60
C GLU A 311 -4.09 -0.33 20.39
N VAL A 312 -2.94 -0.98 20.60
CA VAL A 312 -1.99 -1.25 19.50
C VAL A 312 -2.20 -2.67 18.99
N PRO A 313 -2.78 -2.87 17.78
CA PRO A 313 -2.93 -4.20 17.20
C PRO A 313 -1.57 -4.71 16.76
N ASN A 314 -1.02 -5.63 17.52
CA ASN A 314 0.35 -6.11 17.34
C ASN A 314 0.42 -7.33 16.42
N TYR A 315 -0.06 -8.48 16.90
CA TYR A 315 -0.11 -9.73 16.15
C TYR A 315 -1.35 -9.81 15.25
N GLU A 316 -2.42 -9.10 15.58
CA GLU A 316 -3.66 -9.06 14.80
C GLU A 316 -3.40 -8.54 13.39
N SER A 317 -2.67 -7.43 13.26
CA SER A 317 -2.28 -6.87 11.96
C SER A 317 -1.40 -7.83 11.16
N SER A 318 -0.52 -8.59 11.84
CA SER A 318 0.30 -9.63 11.21
C SER A 318 -0.56 -10.78 10.68
N ALA A 319 -1.60 -11.19 11.43
CA ALA A 319 -2.54 -12.23 11.00
C ALA A 319 -3.35 -11.78 9.77
N VAL A 320 -3.87 -10.54 9.78
CA VAL A 320 -4.55 -9.94 8.61
C VAL A 320 -3.64 -9.99 7.38
N LYS A 321 -2.39 -9.54 7.52
CA LYS A 321 -1.44 -9.48 6.40
C LYS A 321 -1.18 -10.87 5.80
N ILE A 322 -0.95 -11.88 6.60
CA ILE A 322 -0.70 -13.25 6.11
C ILE A 322 -1.92 -13.77 5.36
N ILE A 323 -3.08 -13.80 6.02
CA ILE A 323 -4.31 -14.37 5.43
C ILE A 323 -4.66 -13.65 4.13
N ALA A 324 -4.54 -12.33 4.12
CA ALA A 324 -4.85 -11.51 2.96
C ALA A 324 -3.94 -11.76 1.77
N THR A 325 -2.63 -11.82 1.99
CA THR A 325 -1.68 -12.03 0.89
C THR A 325 -1.71 -13.45 0.34
N ASP A 326 -2.00 -14.44 1.20
CA ASP A 326 -2.24 -15.81 0.75
C ASP A 326 -3.54 -15.89 -0.07
N LEU A 327 -4.62 -15.24 0.40
CA LEU A 327 -5.91 -15.21 -0.31
C LEU A 327 -5.85 -14.51 -1.68
N ILE A 328 -5.07 -13.43 -1.82
CA ILE A 328 -4.85 -12.78 -3.12
C ILE A 328 -4.29 -13.77 -4.12
N GLN A 329 -3.36 -14.60 -3.71
CA GLN A 329 -2.76 -15.62 -4.56
C GLN A 329 -3.75 -16.75 -4.85
N GLU A 330 -4.50 -17.23 -3.86
CA GLU A 330 -5.51 -18.27 -4.03
C GLU A 330 -6.64 -17.84 -4.99
N VAL A 331 -7.12 -16.60 -4.90
CA VAL A 331 -8.16 -16.08 -5.81
C VAL A 331 -7.63 -15.94 -7.22
N ALA A 332 -6.38 -15.53 -7.39
CA ALA A 332 -5.78 -15.42 -8.72
C ALA A 332 -5.53 -16.78 -9.38
N ASP A 333 -5.06 -17.76 -8.60
CA ASP A 333 -4.86 -19.15 -9.03
C ASP A 333 -6.18 -19.78 -9.48
N PHE A 334 -7.19 -19.69 -8.62
CA PHE A 334 -8.54 -20.15 -8.92
C PHE A 334 -9.18 -19.40 -10.11
N GLY A 335 -8.88 -18.12 -10.26
CA GLY A 335 -9.32 -17.33 -11.41
C GLY A 335 -8.79 -17.87 -12.73
N VAL A 336 -7.51 -18.24 -12.78
CA VAL A 336 -6.92 -18.88 -13.98
C VAL A 336 -7.58 -20.24 -14.25
N GLU A 337 -7.89 -21.02 -13.19
CA GLU A 337 -8.59 -22.30 -13.32
C GLU A 337 -10.01 -22.13 -13.87
N VAL A 338 -10.81 -21.17 -13.36
CA VAL A 338 -12.15 -20.84 -13.84
C VAL A 338 -12.17 -20.44 -15.32
N LEU A 339 -11.15 -19.70 -15.76
CA LEU A 339 -11.03 -19.25 -17.16
C LEU A 339 -10.47 -20.35 -18.09
N GLY A 340 -10.03 -21.48 -17.56
CA GLY A 340 -9.48 -22.60 -18.31
C GLY A 340 -8.29 -22.20 -19.18
N ILE A 341 -8.21 -22.73 -20.40
CA ILE A 341 -7.09 -22.46 -21.31
C ILE A 341 -6.93 -20.97 -21.65
N TYR A 342 -8.02 -20.21 -21.65
CA TYR A 342 -8.00 -18.78 -21.95
C TYR A 342 -7.49 -17.95 -20.75
N GLY A 343 -7.44 -18.53 -19.55
CA GLY A 343 -6.88 -17.89 -18.36
C GLY A 343 -5.38 -17.59 -18.42
N GLN A 344 -4.68 -18.15 -19.43
CA GLN A 344 -3.26 -17.89 -19.68
C GLN A 344 -3.03 -16.71 -20.65
N LEU A 345 -4.08 -16.12 -21.21
CA LEU A 345 -3.97 -15.04 -22.16
C LEU A 345 -3.77 -13.70 -21.46
N THR A 346 -2.77 -12.96 -21.90
CA THR A 346 -2.51 -11.61 -21.42
C THR A 346 -3.51 -10.60 -22.01
N ARG A 347 -3.63 -9.43 -21.42
CA ARG A 347 -4.49 -8.33 -21.87
C ARG A 347 -4.27 -7.90 -23.33
N ASN A 348 -3.16 -8.29 -23.95
CA ASN A 348 -2.86 -7.97 -25.35
C ASN A 348 -3.60 -8.89 -26.32
N SER A 349 -4.22 -9.97 -25.84
CA SER A 349 -5.01 -10.88 -26.66
C SER A 349 -6.48 -10.43 -26.67
N PRO A 350 -7.11 -10.32 -27.86
CA PRO A 350 -8.54 -10.02 -27.97
C PRO A 350 -9.43 -11.16 -27.44
N LEU A 351 -8.84 -12.34 -27.18
CA LEU A 351 -9.53 -13.51 -26.65
C LEU A 351 -9.36 -13.64 -25.12
N ALA A 352 -8.62 -12.73 -24.47
CA ALA A 352 -8.38 -12.81 -23.04
C ALA A 352 -9.65 -12.49 -22.23
N PRO A 353 -10.25 -13.47 -21.50
CA PRO A 353 -11.39 -13.19 -20.66
C PRO A 353 -11.00 -12.19 -19.56
N LEU A 354 -11.96 -11.36 -19.14
CA LEU A 354 -11.74 -10.33 -18.10
C LEU A 354 -10.48 -9.48 -18.39
N ASN A 355 -10.19 -9.24 -19.67
CA ASN A 355 -9.04 -8.45 -20.13
C ASN A 355 -7.69 -8.94 -19.56
N GLY A 356 -7.52 -10.25 -19.36
CA GLY A 356 -6.30 -10.85 -18.81
C GLY A 356 -6.01 -10.49 -17.34
N GLU A 357 -7.02 -10.01 -16.59
CA GLU A 357 -6.85 -9.59 -15.20
C GLU A 357 -6.36 -10.75 -14.31
N MET A 358 -6.86 -11.98 -14.54
CA MET A 358 -6.51 -13.14 -13.71
C MET A 358 -5.09 -13.63 -13.97
N GLU A 359 -4.67 -13.66 -15.23
CA GLU A 359 -3.30 -14.01 -15.62
C GLU A 359 -2.30 -13.06 -14.94
N ARG A 360 -2.54 -11.76 -15.03
CA ARG A 360 -1.69 -10.76 -14.40
C ARG A 360 -1.71 -10.86 -12.88
N ALA A 361 -2.88 -11.09 -12.29
CA ALA A 361 -3.01 -11.27 -10.83
C ALA A 361 -2.26 -12.51 -10.34
N TYR A 362 -2.27 -13.60 -11.11
CA TYR A 362 -1.51 -14.81 -10.83
C TYR A 362 -0.01 -14.54 -10.76
N ARG A 363 0.55 -13.87 -11.77
CA ARG A 363 1.97 -13.49 -11.77
C ARG A 363 2.33 -12.48 -10.67
N GLY A 364 1.40 -11.58 -10.34
CA GLY A 364 1.62 -10.50 -9.36
C GLY A 364 1.36 -10.91 -7.91
N GLY A 365 0.57 -11.95 -7.65
CA GLY A 365 0.15 -12.32 -6.30
C GLY A 365 1.31 -12.64 -5.35
N ILE A 366 2.37 -13.23 -5.86
CA ILE A 366 3.57 -13.63 -5.08
C ILE A 366 4.26 -12.43 -4.43
N PHE A 367 4.33 -11.28 -5.11
CA PHE A 367 5.05 -10.09 -4.64
C PHE A 367 4.56 -9.61 -3.26
N LEU A 368 3.26 -9.69 -3.02
CA LEU A 368 2.64 -9.18 -1.79
C LEU A 368 3.01 -9.99 -0.54
N ARG A 369 3.49 -11.23 -0.70
CA ARG A 369 3.96 -12.06 0.44
C ARG A 369 5.28 -11.54 1.02
N PHE A 370 6.07 -10.79 0.25
CA PHE A 370 7.34 -10.21 0.66
C PHE A 370 7.21 -8.75 1.12
N GLY A 371 6.40 -7.95 0.42
CA GLY A 371 6.20 -6.54 0.74
C GLY A 371 5.53 -6.33 2.11
N GLY A 372 5.87 -5.24 2.82
CA GLY A 372 5.33 -4.94 4.16
C GLY A 372 5.78 -5.92 5.25
N GLY A 373 6.96 -6.55 5.07
CA GLY A 373 7.48 -7.64 5.91
C GLY A 373 6.99 -9.01 5.43
N ALA A 374 7.94 -9.91 5.13
CA ALA A 374 7.64 -11.25 4.62
C ALA A 374 6.68 -12.03 5.55
N ASN A 375 5.87 -12.93 4.98
CA ASN A 375 4.90 -13.71 5.75
C ASN A 375 5.57 -14.52 6.87
N GLU A 376 6.83 -14.93 6.70
CA GLU A 376 7.66 -15.59 7.71
C GLU A 376 7.94 -14.67 8.90
N VAL A 377 8.25 -13.40 8.65
CA VAL A 377 8.44 -12.39 9.70
C VAL A 377 7.12 -12.13 10.46
N GLN A 378 5.99 -12.08 9.73
CA GLN A 378 4.68 -11.91 10.37
C GLN A 378 4.33 -13.11 11.26
N ARG A 379 4.65 -14.35 10.85
CA ARG A 379 4.48 -15.55 11.68
C ARG A 379 5.34 -15.50 12.94
N ASP A 380 6.59 -15.02 12.83
CA ASP A 380 7.46 -14.81 13.99
C ASP A 380 6.89 -13.79 14.98
N ILE A 381 6.32 -12.68 14.47
CA ILE A 381 5.63 -11.68 15.31
C ILE A 381 4.45 -12.31 16.04
N ILE A 382 3.60 -13.09 15.35
CA ILE A 382 2.46 -13.79 15.98
C ILE A 382 2.97 -14.77 17.05
N ALA A 383 4.00 -15.57 16.73
CA ALA A 383 4.57 -16.56 17.65
C ALA A 383 5.05 -15.89 18.94
N ARG A 384 5.79 -14.81 18.84
CA ARG A 384 6.40 -14.14 20.01
C ARG A 384 5.42 -13.25 20.76
N ARG A 385 4.70 -12.39 20.04
CA ARG A 385 3.87 -11.35 20.67
C ARG A 385 2.44 -11.82 20.91
N GLY A 386 1.93 -12.71 20.05
CA GLY A 386 0.58 -13.28 20.19
C GLY A 386 0.55 -14.50 21.12
N LEU A 387 1.50 -15.42 20.95
CA LEU A 387 1.52 -16.69 21.68
C LEU A 387 2.54 -16.73 22.83
N GLY A 388 3.38 -15.69 22.99
CA GLY A 388 4.40 -15.64 24.04
C GLY A 388 5.54 -16.67 23.89
N LEU A 389 5.79 -17.17 22.65
CA LEU A 389 6.85 -18.14 22.43
C LEU A 389 8.24 -17.48 22.55
N PRO A 390 9.25 -18.21 23.01
CA PRO A 390 10.60 -17.68 23.18
C PRO A 390 11.25 -17.34 21.83
N ARG A 391 12.22 -16.44 21.88
CA ARG A 391 13.09 -16.17 20.74
C ARG A 391 14.09 -17.31 20.60
N LEU A 392 14.12 -17.95 19.42
CA LEU A 392 15.12 -18.94 19.07
C LEU A 392 16.48 -18.28 18.79
#